data_ce75a090904dacf654fafd2491653431
#
_entry.id   ce75a090904dacf654fafd2491653431
#
_cell.length_a   1.000
_cell.length_b   1.000
_cell.length_c   1.000
_cell.angle_alpha   90.00
_cell.angle_beta   90.00
_cell.angle_gamma   90.00
#
_symmetry.space_group_name_H-M   'P 1'
#
loop_
_entity.id
_entity.type
_entity.pdbx_description
1 polymer ?
#
loop_
_entity_poly.entity_id
_entity_poly.type
_entity_poly.pdbx_seq_one_letter_code
_entity_poly.pdbx_strand_id
1 'polypeptide(L)'
;MEKLKIIFNTGYLTDEIITLSKTLKLNEFTNEKDIVKDVFNYLDKEKQTNKIIRFASNNSIVFYAFRLYTAKNYKDIDITYQFNFKNGKQVQIKQNKKGDLFTTTGEDLPDGFFDTIDNILLELILN
;
A
#
# COMPACT_ATOMS: atom_id res chain seq x y z
N MET A 1 14.66 -12.05 -14.66
CA MET A 1 14.46 -12.06 -13.21
C MET A 1 13.00 -11.78 -12.89
N GLU A 2 12.40 -12.61 -12.06
CA GLU A 2 11.00 -12.44 -11.69
C GLU A 2 10.83 -11.23 -10.77
N LYS A 3 9.69 -10.57 -10.92
CA LYS A 3 9.34 -9.45 -10.04
C LYS A 3 8.96 -9.96 -8.65
N LEU A 4 9.30 -9.19 -7.63
CA LEU A 4 8.75 -9.40 -6.30
C LEU A 4 7.25 -9.07 -6.35
N LYS A 5 6.40 -10.01 -5.99
CA LYS A 5 4.95 -9.79 -5.91
C LYS A 5 4.57 -9.34 -4.52
N ILE A 6 3.88 -8.21 -4.44
CA ILE A 6 3.39 -7.64 -3.18
C ILE A 6 1.88 -7.58 -3.23
N ILE A 7 1.23 -8.13 -2.21
CA ILE A 7 -0.20 -7.95 -1.97
C ILE A 7 -0.32 -7.07 -0.72
N PHE A 8 -0.73 -5.83 -0.92
CA PHE A 8 -0.88 -4.83 0.14
C PHE A 8 -2.36 -4.74 0.53
N ASN A 9 -2.70 -5.30 1.69
CA ASN A 9 -4.08 -5.30 2.19
C ASN A 9 -4.36 -4.05 3.01
N THR A 10 -5.51 -3.44 2.77
CA THR A 10 -5.97 -2.26 3.50
C THR A 10 -7.50 -2.31 3.61
N GLY A 11 -8.09 -1.32 4.28
CA GLY A 11 -9.52 -1.27 4.54
C GLY A 11 -9.90 -2.07 5.78
N TYR A 12 -10.91 -2.91 5.66
CA TYR A 12 -11.34 -3.77 6.76
C TYR A 12 -10.43 -4.99 6.86
N LEU A 13 -9.55 -4.98 7.85
CA LEU A 13 -8.55 -6.02 8.04
C LEU A 13 -9.03 -7.03 9.08
N THR A 14 -9.40 -8.22 8.61
CA THR A 14 -9.81 -9.33 9.50
C THR A 14 -8.59 -9.91 10.20
N ASP A 15 -8.83 -10.64 11.30
CA ASP A 15 -7.75 -11.34 12.01
C ASP A 15 -7.00 -12.31 11.09
N GLU A 16 -7.71 -12.96 10.18
CA GLU A 16 -7.10 -13.87 9.19
C GLU A 16 -6.13 -13.11 8.28
N ILE A 17 -6.55 -11.97 7.73
CA ILE A 17 -5.69 -11.15 6.87
C ILE A 17 -4.45 -10.70 7.63
N ILE A 18 -4.63 -10.21 8.86
CA ILE A 18 -3.52 -9.73 9.70
C ILE A 18 -2.55 -10.88 10.00
N THR A 19 -3.08 -12.06 10.35
CA THR A 19 -2.27 -13.23 10.67
C THR A 19 -1.41 -13.67 9.48
N LEU A 20 -1.95 -13.61 8.26
CA LEU A 20 -1.26 -14.04 7.04
C LEU A 20 -0.36 -12.94 6.45
N SER A 21 -0.34 -11.75 7.03
CA SER A 21 0.36 -10.59 6.48
C SER A 21 1.50 -10.14 7.38
N LYS A 22 2.51 -9.52 6.76
CA LYS A 22 3.50 -8.73 7.49
C LYS A 22 2.88 -7.39 7.88
N THR A 23 3.27 -6.89 9.03
CA THR A 23 2.93 -5.53 9.46
C THR A 23 4.16 -4.90 10.08
N LEU A 24 4.28 -3.58 9.98
CA LEU A 24 5.32 -2.85 10.68
C LEU A 24 4.81 -2.49 12.07
N LYS A 25 5.65 -2.72 13.08
CA LYS A 25 5.35 -2.29 14.45
C LYS A 25 5.63 -0.80 14.55
N LEU A 26 4.55 -0.02 14.64
CA LEU A 26 4.61 1.42 14.81
C LEU A 26 4.14 1.77 16.20
N ASN A 27 4.80 2.73 16.85
CA ASN A 27 4.35 3.30 18.11
C ASN A 27 4.14 4.80 17.95
N GLU A 28 3.61 5.45 18.98
CA GLU A 28 3.27 6.88 18.93
C GLU A 28 4.49 7.78 18.73
N PHE A 29 5.69 7.28 18.97
CA PHE A 29 6.95 8.04 18.82
C PHE A 29 7.62 7.79 17.46
N THR A 30 7.09 6.88 16.64
CA THR A 30 7.67 6.62 15.32
C THR A 30 7.34 7.78 14.39
N ASN A 31 8.35 8.52 13.95
CA ASN A 31 8.12 9.63 13.04
C ASN A 31 7.98 9.16 11.59
N GLU A 32 7.38 10.01 10.75
CA GLU A 32 7.08 9.66 9.36
C GLU A 32 8.33 9.31 8.55
N LYS A 33 9.43 10.03 8.79
CA LYS A 33 10.69 9.79 8.09
C LYS A 33 11.24 8.39 8.38
N ASP A 34 11.14 7.94 9.62
CA ASP A 34 11.58 6.61 10.03
C ASP A 34 10.68 5.52 9.46
N ILE A 35 9.38 5.78 9.36
CA ILE A 35 8.44 4.86 8.71
C ILE A 35 8.85 4.62 7.26
N VAL A 36 9.11 5.68 6.51
CA VAL A 36 9.54 5.58 5.10
C VAL A 36 10.83 4.77 4.99
N LYS A 37 11.80 5.08 5.85
CA LYS A 37 13.08 4.36 5.88
C LYS A 37 12.90 2.88 6.18
N ASP A 38 12.06 2.54 7.15
CA ASP A 38 11.80 1.14 7.53
C ASP A 38 11.13 0.37 6.39
N VAL A 39 10.17 0.99 5.69
CA VAL A 39 9.52 0.38 4.54
C VAL A 39 10.55 0.12 3.43
N PHE A 40 11.38 1.10 3.11
CA PHE A 40 12.39 0.96 2.06
C PHE A 40 13.39 -0.15 2.40
N ASN A 41 13.88 -0.20 3.63
CA ASN A 41 14.81 -1.24 4.08
C ASN A 41 14.17 -2.63 4.00
N TYR A 42 12.91 -2.74 4.44
CA TYR A 42 12.16 -3.99 4.36
C TYR A 42 12.02 -4.47 2.92
N LEU A 43 11.63 -3.59 2.00
CA LEU A 43 11.41 -3.96 0.60
C LEU A 43 12.73 -4.24 -0.13
N ASP A 44 13.81 -3.51 0.17
CA ASP A 44 15.13 -3.81 -0.38
C ASP A 44 15.57 -5.23 -0.03
N LYS A 45 15.30 -5.65 1.18
CA LYS A 45 15.63 -6.99 1.65
C LYS A 45 14.77 -8.06 0.97
N GLU A 46 13.46 -7.83 0.90
CA GLU A 46 12.52 -8.77 0.29
C GLU A 46 12.70 -8.89 -1.22
N LYS A 47 13.09 -7.81 -1.89
CA LYS A 47 13.32 -7.81 -3.34
C LYS A 47 14.35 -8.84 -3.78
N GLN A 48 15.28 -9.20 -2.91
CA GLN A 48 16.34 -10.17 -3.21
C GLN A 48 15.87 -11.62 -3.16
N THR A 49 14.68 -11.89 -2.66
CA THR A 49 14.19 -13.26 -2.41
C THR A 49 13.26 -13.80 -3.47
N ASN A 50 12.77 -12.95 -4.39
CA ASN A 50 11.87 -13.32 -5.49
C ASN A 50 10.60 -14.06 -5.05
N LYS A 51 10.09 -13.76 -3.87
CA LYS A 51 8.90 -14.42 -3.33
C LYS A 51 7.70 -13.49 -3.32
N ILE A 52 6.53 -14.06 -3.04
CA ILE A 52 5.30 -13.28 -2.83
C ILE A 52 5.26 -12.86 -1.37
N ILE A 53 5.06 -11.57 -1.13
CA ILE A 53 4.85 -11.07 0.23
C ILE A 53 3.44 -10.51 0.36
N ARG A 54 2.85 -10.71 1.54
CA ARG A 54 1.57 -10.12 1.94
C ARG A 54 1.82 -9.12 3.04
N PHE A 55 1.25 -7.94 2.87
CA PHE A 55 1.39 -6.85 3.83
C PHE A 55 -0.01 -6.34 4.19
N ALA A 56 -0.17 -5.77 5.38
CA ALA A 56 -1.44 -5.21 5.81
C ALA A 56 -1.20 -3.93 6.61
N SER A 57 -1.86 -2.85 6.22
CA SER A 57 -1.78 -1.58 6.94
C SER A 57 -2.89 -0.64 6.49
N ASN A 58 -3.34 0.21 7.42
CA ASN A 58 -4.18 1.37 7.11
C ASN A 58 -3.44 2.68 7.37
N ASN A 59 -2.14 2.62 7.63
CA ASN A 59 -1.31 3.81 7.82
C ASN A 59 -0.98 4.42 6.47
N SER A 60 -1.37 5.68 6.25
CA SER A 60 -1.18 6.35 4.96
C SER A 60 0.29 6.56 4.62
N ILE A 61 1.15 6.81 5.61
CA ILE A 61 2.59 6.98 5.34
C ILE A 61 3.22 5.68 4.88
N VAL A 62 2.83 4.55 5.47
CA VAL A 62 3.26 3.22 5.02
C VAL A 62 2.82 2.99 3.58
N PHE A 63 1.57 3.30 3.26
CA PHE A 63 1.04 3.17 1.90
C PHE A 63 1.84 4.02 0.90
N TYR A 64 2.05 5.30 1.20
CA TYR A 64 2.79 6.18 0.30
C TYR A 64 4.24 5.75 0.15
N ALA A 65 4.86 5.20 1.19
CA ALA A 65 6.21 4.66 1.11
C ALA A 65 6.27 3.45 0.16
N PHE A 66 5.32 2.54 0.23
CA PHE A 66 5.21 1.42 -0.71
C PHE A 66 5.02 1.92 -2.15
N ARG A 67 4.15 2.89 -2.33
CA ARG A 67 3.86 3.46 -3.65
C ARG A 67 5.09 4.12 -4.26
N LEU A 68 5.83 4.90 -3.46
CA LEU A 68 7.06 5.55 -3.91
C LEU A 68 8.14 4.52 -4.24
N TYR A 69 8.34 3.54 -3.37
CA TYR A 69 9.31 2.48 -3.60
C TYR A 69 9.02 1.73 -4.90
N THR A 70 7.76 1.39 -5.13
CA THR A 70 7.33 0.69 -6.34
C THR A 70 7.58 1.54 -7.59
N ALA A 71 7.29 2.84 -7.55
CA ALA A 71 7.56 3.73 -8.67
C ALA A 71 9.05 3.78 -9.00
N LYS A 72 9.91 3.83 -8.00
CA LYS A 72 11.37 3.85 -8.17
C LYS A 72 11.95 2.51 -8.63
N ASN A 73 11.27 1.41 -8.38
CA ASN A 73 11.72 0.05 -8.67
C ASN A 73 10.71 -0.70 -9.56
N TYR A 74 10.03 -0.01 -10.44
CA TYR A 74 8.88 -0.53 -11.16
C TYR A 74 9.18 -1.83 -11.93
N LYS A 75 10.39 -1.97 -12.46
CA LYS A 75 10.79 -3.17 -13.20
C LYS A 75 10.92 -4.41 -12.32
N ASP A 76 11.14 -4.21 -11.02
CA ASP A 76 11.41 -5.31 -10.08
C ASP A 76 10.22 -5.65 -9.19
N ILE A 77 9.17 -4.83 -9.20
CA ILE A 77 8.03 -4.94 -8.28
C ILE A 77 6.72 -5.09 -9.05
N ASP A 78 5.92 -6.06 -8.64
CA ASP A 78 4.53 -6.22 -9.07
C ASP A 78 3.64 -6.10 -7.85
N ILE A 79 3.05 -4.92 -7.64
CA ILE A 79 2.22 -4.64 -6.46
C ILE A 79 0.74 -4.63 -6.81
N THR A 80 -0.05 -5.23 -5.94
CA THR A 80 -1.51 -5.13 -5.95
C THR A 80 -1.94 -4.64 -4.58
N TYR A 81 -2.65 -3.51 -4.54
CA TYR A 81 -3.32 -3.03 -3.33
C TYR A 81 -4.70 -3.66 -3.30
N GLN A 82 -5.04 -4.32 -2.21
CA GLN A 82 -6.32 -4.99 -2.06
C GLN A 82 -7.12 -4.29 -0.98
N PHE A 83 -8.18 -3.58 -1.41
CA PHE A 83 -9.07 -2.89 -0.50
C PHE A 83 -10.18 -3.86 -0.07
N ASN A 84 -10.27 -4.10 1.23
CA ASN A 84 -11.20 -5.04 1.81
C ASN A 84 -12.40 -4.30 2.43
N PHE A 85 -13.62 -4.67 2.01
CA PHE A 85 -14.84 -4.16 2.61
C PHE A 85 -15.30 -5.05 3.74
N LYS A 86 -16.07 -4.49 4.66
CA LYS A 86 -16.60 -5.21 5.82
C LYS A 86 -17.47 -6.41 5.43
N ASN A 87 -18.16 -6.33 4.28
CA ASN A 87 -19.02 -7.40 3.78
C ASN A 87 -18.25 -8.53 3.05
N GLY A 88 -16.93 -8.47 3.04
CA GLY A 88 -16.08 -9.45 2.37
C GLY A 88 -15.73 -9.15 0.92
N LYS A 89 -16.34 -8.12 0.31
CA LYS A 89 -15.97 -7.67 -1.03
C LYS A 89 -14.53 -7.15 -1.03
N GLN A 90 -13.82 -7.39 -2.10
CA GLN A 90 -12.44 -6.91 -2.30
C GLN A 90 -12.33 -6.21 -3.64
N VAL A 91 -11.57 -5.11 -3.67
CA VAL A 91 -11.24 -4.40 -4.90
C VAL A 91 -9.74 -4.42 -5.09
N GLN A 92 -9.31 -4.84 -6.28
CA GLN A 92 -7.90 -4.92 -6.65
C GLN A 92 -7.49 -3.61 -7.32
N ILE A 93 -6.39 -3.02 -6.87
CA ILE A 93 -5.88 -1.75 -7.37
C ILE A 93 -4.42 -1.96 -7.79
N LYS A 94 -4.11 -1.54 -9.00
CA LYS A 94 -2.77 -1.65 -9.59
C LYS A 94 -2.13 -0.28 -9.68
N GLN A 95 -0.83 -0.27 -9.87
CA GLN A 95 -0.03 0.94 -10.01
C GLN A 95 0.72 0.90 -11.35
N ASN A 96 0.66 1.99 -12.11
CA ASN A 96 1.41 2.08 -13.36
C ASN A 96 2.83 2.61 -13.11
N LYS A 97 3.63 2.70 -14.16
CA LYS A 97 5.03 3.14 -14.08
C LYS A 97 5.18 4.55 -13.49
N LYS A 98 4.21 5.41 -13.71
CA LYS A 98 4.22 6.79 -13.18
C LYS A 98 3.79 6.88 -11.72
N GLY A 99 3.31 5.77 -11.14
CA GLY A 99 2.79 5.75 -9.79
C GLY A 99 1.28 6.00 -9.69
N ASP A 100 0.58 6.12 -10.82
CA ASP A 100 -0.87 6.30 -10.81
C ASP A 100 -1.57 4.99 -10.46
N LEU A 101 -2.69 5.09 -9.77
CA LEU A 101 -3.46 3.96 -9.27
C LEU A 101 -4.75 3.79 -10.09
N PHE A 102 -5.10 2.54 -10.37
CA PHE A 102 -6.32 2.22 -11.10
C PHE A 102 -6.85 0.84 -10.67
N THR A 103 -8.17 0.66 -10.75
CA THR A 103 -8.78 -0.64 -10.46
C THR A 103 -8.61 -1.56 -11.67
N THR A 104 -8.53 -2.86 -11.42
CA THR A 104 -8.41 -3.85 -12.50
C THR A 104 -9.67 -3.96 -13.34
N THR A 105 -10.82 -3.51 -12.82
CA THR A 105 -12.12 -3.57 -13.49
C THR A 105 -12.49 -2.27 -14.22
N GLY A 106 -11.68 -1.21 -14.07
CA GLY A 106 -11.98 0.11 -14.63
C GLY A 106 -12.95 0.95 -13.78
N GLU A 107 -13.37 0.44 -12.63
CA GLU A 107 -14.20 1.21 -11.69
C GLU A 107 -13.38 2.35 -11.06
N ASP A 108 -14.07 3.30 -10.44
CA ASP A 108 -13.42 4.32 -9.62
C ASP A 108 -12.75 3.68 -8.40
N LEU A 109 -11.72 4.32 -7.86
CA LEU A 109 -11.10 3.88 -6.62
C LEU A 109 -12.13 3.92 -5.49
N PRO A 110 -12.10 2.92 -4.58
CA PRO A 110 -13.06 2.89 -3.46
C PRO A 110 -12.90 4.12 -2.55
N ASP A 111 -14.02 4.63 -2.03
CA ASP A 111 -14.00 5.66 -1.02
C ASP A 111 -13.24 5.16 0.22
N GLY A 112 -12.40 6.02 0.77
CA GLY A 112 -11.57 5.66 1.93
C GLY A 112 -10.26 4.99 1.59
N PHE A 113 -9.95 4.78 0.31
CA PHE A 113 -8.66 4.23 -0.10
C PHE A 113 -7.60 5.33 -0.10
N PHE A 114 -7.10 5.67 1.10
CA PHE A 114 -6.04 6.66 1.32
C PHE A 114 -6.27 8.03 0.67
N ASP A 115 -7.54 8.41 0.49
CA ASP A 115 -7.92 9.67 -0.15
C ASP A 115 -8.24 10.78 0.84
N THR A 116 -8.33 10.47 2.13
CA THR A 116 -8.77 11.43 3.15
C THR A 116 -7.86 12.65 3.22
N ILE A 117 -6.54 12.45 3.18
CA ILE A 117 -5.57 13.55 3.24
C ILE A 117 -5.71 14.45 2.03
N ASP A 118 -5.81 13.87 0.83
CA ASP A 118 -5.99 14.63 -0.40
C ASP A 118 -7.27 15.45 -0.38
N ASN A 119 -8.35 14.87 0.13
CA ASN A 119 -9.65 15.56 0.26
C ASN A 119 -9.58 16.71 1.26
N ILE A 120 -8.90 16.52 2.39
CA ILE A 120 -8.70 17.59 3.38
C ILE A 120 -7.88 18.73 2.77
N LEU A 121 -6.81 18.42 2.05
CA LEU A 121 -5.98 19.44 1.40
C LEU A 121 -6.78 20.22 0.35
N LEU A 122 -7.62 19.52 -0.42
CA LEU A 122 -8.48 20.17 -1.41
C LEU A 122 -9.46 21.14 -0.74
N GLU A 123 -10.09 20.73 0.35
CA GLU A 123 -10.98 21.60 1.11
C GLU A 123 -10.26 22.84 1.64
N LEU A 124 -9.04 22.69 2.14
CA LEU A 124 -8.24 23.82 2.62
C LEU A 124 -7.90 24.81 1.50
N ILE A 125 -7.66 24.31 0.30
CA ILE A 125 -7.36 25.15 -0.87
C ILE A 125 -8.62 25.90 -1.31
N LEU A 126 -9.79 25.27 -1.27
CA LEU A 126 -11.05 25.85 -1.73
C LEU A 126 -11.70 26.81 -0.72
N ASN A 127 -11.26 26.78 0.51
CA ASN A 127 -11.76 27.73 1.54
C ASN A 127 -10.97 29.07 1.47
#